data_89b49d4ce7bfe748d725d6ad767e1a0c
#
_entry.id   89b49d4ce7bfe748d725d6ad767e1a0c
#
_cell.length_a   1.000
_cell.length_b   1.000
_cell.length_c   1.000
_cell.angle_alpha   90.00
_cell.angle_beta   90.00
_cell.angle_gamma   90.00
#
_symmetry.space_group_name_H-M   'P 1'
#
loop_
_entity.id
_entity.type
_entity.pdbx_description
1 polymer ?
#
loop_
_entity_poly.entity_id
_entity_poly.type
_entity_poly.pdbx_seq_one_letter_code
_entity_poly.pdbx_strand_id
1 'polypeptide(L)'
;MDKDALQHIADGISDIFRTEFVYNNCREVPHYDDSNLTFEYGETKKGKKIKTCVLYADLRNSVKLSAQYSEETMGKIYTSFVKSVIWCAESHNGIVRNIIGDRVMVVFNIDHCFSNAVNGILNRKKPDVRCGIGIDYGEMSVIKSGIFKKSEESSTYKGLVWIGRPANIASRLTDIANKEIKEVYYDVTKKVENPKAFGQPIHGLFPFGQSFLGNFKRNSNEPLYLDIKENVRWTSEKFAANVHQLSDGKIYFTGGVISFEKKEDTIQNAPILMTKEVFNGYKDENPSLFPHEYKYWVEQKVKVRDYNDKIFGGKVVWNGLNKVKY
;
A
#
# COMPACT_ATOMS: atom_id res chain seq x y z
N MET A 1 6.57 8.96 39.99
CA MET A 1 6.84 7.54 39.77
C MET A 1 7.86 7.14 40.82
N ASP A 2 7.60 6.04 41.52
CA ASP A 2 8.45 5.52 42.54
C ASP A 2 9.83 5.15 41.96
N LYS A 3 10.92 5.38 42.76
CA LYS A 3 12.30 5.13 42.32
C LYS A 3 12.53 3.66 42.01
N ASP A 4 11.89 2.79 42.80
CA ASP A 4 11.99 1.34 42.63
C ASP A 4 11.30 0.85 41.35
N ALA A 5 10.17 1.47 40.98
CA ALA A 5 9.50 1.19 39.72
C ALA A 5 10.33 1.62 38.49
N LEU A 6 11.03 2.76 38.58
CA LEU A 6 11.94 3.22 37.52
C LEU A 6 13.13 2.26 37.37
N GLN A 7 13.72 1.82 38.47
CA GLN A 7 14.82 0.87 38.45
C GLN A 7 14.38 -0.47 37.83
N HIS A 8 13.24 -0.99 38.22
CA HIS A 8 12.69 -2.22 37.66
C HIS A 8 12.47 -2.14 36.13
N ILE A 9 11.97 -0.99 35.63
CA ILE A 9 11.82 -0.76 34.20
C ILE A 9 13.19 -0.74 33.50
N ALA A 10 14.15 -0.01 34.06
CA ALA A 10 15.49 0.11 33.50
C ALA A 10 16.21 -1.23 33.42
N ASP A 11 16.12 -2.04 34.49
CA ASP A 11 16.69 -3.38 34.52
C ASP A 11 16.06 -4.31 33.50
N GLY A 12 14.72 -4.29 33.38
CA GLY A 12 13.99 -5.06 32.39
C GLY A 12 14.34 -4.69 30.94
N ILE A 13 14.47 -3.40 30.63
CA ILE A 13 14.91 -2.93 29.30
C ILE A 13 16.36 -3.36 29.05
N SER A 14 17.25 -3.20 30.03
CA SER A 14 18.65 -3.58 29.91
C SER A 14 18.85 -5.07 29.65
N ASP A 15 18.05 -5.92 30.30
CA ASP A 15 18.06 -7.37 30.08
C ASP A 15 17.65 -7.72 28.64
N ILE A 16 16.60 -7.09 28.10
CA ILE A 16 16.15 -7.29 26.72
C ILE A 16 17.26 -6.94 25.72
N PHE A 17 17.98 -5.85 25.92
CA PHE A 17 19.08 -5.44 25.01
C PHE A 17 20.32 -6.37 25.12
N ARG A 18 20.48 -7.09 26.18
CA ARG A 18 21.57 -8.09 26.36
C ARG A 18 21.18 -9.48 25.86
N THR A 19 19.89 -9.73 25.64
CA THR A 19 19.38 -11.04 25.24
C THR A 19 19.63 -11.28 23.77
N GLU A 20 20.16 -12.43 23.40
CA GLU A 20 20.30 -12.86 22.01
C GLU A 20 18.96 -13.31 21.45
N PHE A 21 18.66 -12.91 20.21
CA PHE A 21 17.48 -13.35 19.48
C PHE A 21 17.87 -14.34 18.39
N VAL A 22 17.43 -15.57 18.50
CA VAL A 22 17.64 -16.63 17.51
C VAL A 22 16.35 -16.89 16.74
N TYR A 23 16.44 -16.87 15.41
CA TYR A 23 15.28 -17.05 14.55
C TYR A 23 15.38 -18.37 13.75
N ASN A 24 14.32 -19.17 13.78
CA ASN A 24 14.18 -20.38 13.00
C ASN A 24 13.14 -20.19 11.88
N ASN A 25 13.46 -20.69 10.68
CA ASN A 25 12.50 -20.65 9.57
C ASN A 25 11.31 -21.58 9.84
N CYS A 26 10.12 -21.16 9.43
CA CYS A 26 8.91 -21.96 9.51
C CYS A 26 8.10 -21.84 8.20
N ARG A 27 7.26 -22.84 7.94
CA ARG A 27 6.37 -22.90 6.77
C ARG A 27 4.93 -22.54 7.12
N GLU A 28 4.55 -22.79 8.36
CA GLU A 28 3.23 -22.46 8.89
C GLU A 28 3.26 -21.16 9.65
N VAL A 29 2.14 -20.46 9.64
CA VAL A 29 1.97 -19.21 10.38
C VAL A 29 2.08 -19.48 11.87
N PRO A 30 3.07 -18.91 12.57
CA PRO A 30 3.31 -19.16 13.99
C PRO A 30 2.09 -18.86 14.84
N HIS A 31 1.78 -19.74 15.77
CA HIS A 31 0.73 -19.54 16.76
C HIS A 31 1.28 -18.98 18.06
N TYR A 32 0.42 -18.32 18.86
CA TYR A 32 0.84 -17.80 20.16
C TYR A 32 1.37 -18.89 21.10
N ASP A 33 0.73 -20.09 21.07
CA ASP A 33 1.11 -21.24 21.90
C ASP A 33 2.30 -22.06 21.37
N ASP A 34 2.96 -21.59 20.30
CA ASP A 34 4.12 -22.26 19.76
C ASP A 34 5.24 -22.29 20.81
N SER A 35 5.60 -23.50 21.24
CA SER A 35 6.64 -23.75 22.24
C SER A 35 8.04 -23.31 21.79
N ASN A 36 8.23 -23.18 20.46
CA ASN A 36 9.49 -22.67 19.89
C ASN A 36 9.56 -21.13 19.84
N LEU A 37 8.52 -20.42 20.30
CA LEU A 37 8.56 -18.99 20.53
C LEU A 37 8.71 -18.76 22.03
N THR A 38 9.87 -18.28 22.46
CA THR A 38 10.10 -18.00 23.88
C THR A 38 9.72 -16.58 24.25
N PHE A 39 9.26 -16.44 25.48
CA PHE A 39 8.87 -15.17 26.09
C PHE A 39 9.72 -14.81 27.30
N GLU A 40 10.50 -15.77 27.80
CA GLU A 40 11.10 -15.75 29.15
C GLU A 40 12.30 -14.81 29.28
N TYR A 41 12.48 -14.36 30.52
CA TYR A 41 13.55 -13.47 30.96
C TYR A 41 14.89 -14.23 31.04
N GLY A 42 15.99 -13.55 30.62
CA GLY A 42 17.34 -14.05 30.86
C GLY A 42 17.83 -15.21 30.00
N GLU A 43 16.98 -15.73 29.11
CA GLU A 43 17.33 -16.78 28.14
C GLU A 43 17.45 -16.23 26.72
N THR A 44 18.12 -17.00 25.84
CA THR A 44 18.11 -16.73 24.42
C THR A 44 16.66 -16.72 23.90
N LYS A 45 16.19 -15.60 23.38
CA LYS A 45 14.84 -15.49 22.81
C LYS A 45 14.75 -16.17 21.47
N LYS A 46 13.82 -17.11 21.35
CA LYS A 46 13.55 -17.82 20.10
C LYS A 46 12.39 -17.14 19.39
N GLY A 47 12.65 -16.70 18.17
CA GLY A 47 11.68 -16.19 17.22
C GLY A 47 11.54 -17.11 16.02
N LYS A 48 10.60 -16.80 15.15
CA LYS A 48 10.42 -17.49 13.86
C LYS A 48 10.52 -16.54 12.70
N LYS A 49 10.96 -17.05 11.55
CA LYS A 49 10.93 -16.35 10.28
C LYS A 49 10.01 -17.07 9.32
N ILE A 50 9.14 -16.32 8.67
CA ILE A 50 8.25 -16.83 7.63
C ILE A 50 8.30 -15.89 6.42
N LYS A 51 8.40 -16.47 5.22
CA LYS A 51 8.34 -15.71 3.97
C LYS A 51 7.02 -16.02 3.28
N THR A 52 6.07 -15.11 3.35
CA THR A 52 4.71 -15.36 2.89
C THR A 52 3.96 -14.07 2.56
N CYS A 53 2.69 -14.21 2.15
CA CYS A 53 1.77 -13.09 1.94
C CYS A 53 1.15 -12.61 3.25
N VAL A 54 1.04 -11.29 3.35
CA VAL A 54 0.28 -10.58 4.39
C VAL A 54 -0.80 -9.75 3.75
N LEU A 55 -1.99 -9.83 4.30
CA LEU A 55 -3.14 -9.05 3.90
C LEU A 55 -3.61 -8.20 5.08
N TYR A 56 -3.89 -6.93 4.82
CA TYR A 56 -4.70 -6.09 5.70
C TYR A 56 -6.01 -5.73 5.03
N ALA A 57 -7.08 -5.78 5.80
CA ALA A 57 -8.39 -5.28 5.42
C ALA A 57 -8.84 -4.22 6.43
N ASP A 58 -9.43 -3.13 5.96
CA ASP A 58 -9.82 -1.99 6.79
C ASP A 58 -11.12 -1.37 6.28
N LEU A 59 -12.03 -1.02 7.20
CA LEU A 59 -13.32 -0.43 6.85
C LEU A 59 -13.12 1.03 6.42
N ARG A 60 -13.77 1.45 5.35
CA ARG A 60 -13.69 2.82 4.87
C ARG A 60 -14.76 3.71 5.49
N ASN A 61 -14.33 4.94 5.80
CA ASN A 61 -15.20 5.97 6.36
C ASN A 61 -15.84 5.56 7.72
N SER A 62 -15.16 4.73 8.52
CA SER A 62 -15.67 4.25 9.82
C SER A 62 -16.08 5.40 10.75
N VAL A 63 -15.30 6.49 10.79
CA VAL A 63 -15.64 7.70 11.55
C VAL A 63 -16.94 8.35 11.03
N LYS A 64 -17.11 8.45 9.71
CA LYS A 64 -18.34 9.01 9.12
C LYS A 64 -19.54 8.11 9.37
N LEU A 65 -19.35 6.80 9.26
CA LEU A 65 -20.39 5.82 9.59
C LEU A 65 -20.81 5.92 11.05
N SER A 66 -19.86 6.05 11.98
CA SER A 66 -20.14 6.22 13.41
C SER A 66 -20.89 7.50 13.74
N ALA A 67 -20.77 8.54 12.91
CA ALA A 67 -21.56 9.77 13.05
C ALA A 67 -22.98 9.65 12.46
N GLN A 68 -23.22 8.66 11.60
CA GLN A 68 -24.50 8.49 10.90
C GLN A 68 -25.40 7.39 11.53
N TYR A 69 -24.79 6.40 12.17
CA TYR A 69 -25.49 5.22 12.70
C TYR A 69 -25.38 5.14 14.22
N SER A 70 -26.36 4.47 14.84
CA SER A 70 -26.32 4.16 16.27
C SER A 70 -25.17 3.22 16.62
N GLU A 71 -24.75 3.22 17.88
CA GLU A 71 -23.73 2.31 18.42
C GLU A 71 -24.06 0.83 18.14
N GLU A 72 -25.33 0.45 18.29
CA GLU A 72 -25.80 -0.91 18.00
C GLU A 72 -25.59 -1.27 16.51
N THR A 73 -25.93 -0.36 15.60
CA THR A 73 -25.76 -0.57 14.16
C THR A 73 -24.28 -0.64 13.81
N MET A 74 -23.44 0.23 14.40
CA MET A 74 -22.00 0.17 14.22
C MET A 74 -21.40 -1.12 14.75
N GLY A 75 -21.84 -1.60 15.91
CA GLY A 75 -21.46 -2.90 16.46
C GLY A 75 -21.76 -4.06 15.50
N LYS A 76 -22.95 -4.05 14.88
CA LYS A 76 -23.34 -5.02 13.85
C LYS A 76 -22.45 -4.92 12.59
N ILE A 77 -22.14 -3.72 12.14
CA ILE A 77 -21.26 -3.47 10.96
C ILE A 77 -19.86 -4.02 11.24
N TYR A 78 -19.23 -3.62 12.36
CA TYR A 78 -17.88 -4.08 12.72
C TYR A 78 -17.83 -5.60 12.90
N THR A 79 -18.76 -6.17 13.66
CA THR A 79 -18.81 -7.61 13.88
C THR A 79 -18.99 -8.38 12.58
N SER A 80 -19.88 -7.92 11.71
CA SER A 80 -20.11 -8.55 10.40
C SER A 80 -18.90 -8.44 9.49
N PHE A 81 -18.19 -7.31 9.50
CA PHE A 81 -16.97 -7.10 8.72
C PHE A 81 -15.85 -8.04 9.19
N VAL A 82 -15.54 -8.02 10.49
CA VAL A 82 -14.48 -8.85 11.08
C VAL A 82 -14.76 -10.34 10.86
N LYS A 83 -15.97 -10.82 11.15
CA LYS A 83 -16.34 -12.22 10.89
C LYS A 83 -16.19 -12.59 9.43
N SER A 84 -16.56 -11.71 8.52
CA SER A 84 -16.43 -11.96 7.09
C SER A 84 -14.97 -12.13 6.68
N VAL A 85 -14.07 -11.27 7.18
CA VAL A 85 -12.65 -11.39 6.91
C VAL A 85 -12.08 -12.68 7.49
N ILE A 86 -12.47 -13.05 8.73
CA ILE A 86 -12.04 -14.30 9.37
C ILE A 86 -12.43 -15.51 8.51
N TRP A 87 -13.72 -15.65 8.18
CA TRP A 87 -14.21 -16.81 7.43
C TRP A 87 -13.56 -16.94 6.05
N CYS A 88 -13.30 -15.81 5.41
CA CYS A 88 -12.61 -15.84 4.12
C CYS A 88 -11.14 -16.19 4.23
N ALA A 89 -10.47 -15.65 5.23
CA ALA A 89 -9.10 -16.03 5.52
C ALA A 89 -9.01 -17.54 5.77
N GLU A 90 -9.82 -18.07 6.68
CA GLU A 90 -9.84 -19.49 7.03
C GLU A 90 -10.15 -20.39 5.81
N SER A 91 -11.11 -20.00 4.97
CA SER A 91 -11.44 -20.78 3.76
C SER A 91 -10.31 -20.81 2.71
N HIS A 92 -9.27 -19.98 2.87
CA HIS A 92 -8.12 -19.87 1.99
C HIS A 92 -6.78 -20.01 2.74
N ASN A 93 -6.75 -20.85 3.77
CA ASN A 93 -5.53 -21.11 4.57
C ASN A 93 -4.84 -19.87 5.14
N GLY A 94 -5.58 -18.81 5.35
CA GLY A 94 -5.15 -17.59 6.03
C GLY A 94 -5.51 -17.61 7.50
N ILE A 95 -4.66 -17.03 8.34
CA ILE A 95 -4.84 -16.98 9.77
C ILE A 95 -4.86 -15.53 10.21
N VAL A 96 -5.94 -15.12 10.87
CA VAL A 96 -6.04 -13.77 11.44
C VAL A 96 -5.08 -13.66 12.61
N ARG A 97 -4.22 -12.63 12.57
CA ARG A 97 -3.16 -12.42 13.56
C ARG A 97 -3.35 -11.16 14.38
N ASN A 98 -4.10 -10.22 13.87
CA ASN A 98 -4.40 -9.00 14.62
C ASN A 98 -5.73 -8.40 14.19
N ILE A 99 -6.46 -7.85 15.15
CA ILE A 99 -7.68 -7.07 14.95
C ILE A 99 -7.53 -5.81 15.79
N ILE A 100 -7.45 -4.66 15.15
CA ILE A 100 -7.34 -3.36 15.81
C ILE A 100 -8.46 -2.46 15.28
N GLY A 101 -9.50 -2.30 16.08
CA GLY A 101 -10.71 -1.59 15.65
C GLY A 101 -11.36 -2.29 14.46
N ASP A 102 -11.39 -1.61 13.33
CA ASP A 102 -11.92 -2.09 12.05
C ASP A 102 -10.83 -2.62 11.10
N ARG A 103 -9.59 -2.74 11.56
CA ARG A 103 -8.47 -3.26 10.78
C ARG A 103 -8.15 -4.70 11.18
N VAL A 104 -8.07 -5.57 10.19
CA VAL A 104 -7.78 -7.00 10.36
C VAL A 104 -6.51 -7.35 9.60
N MET A 105 -5.55 -8.00 10.27
CA MET A 105 -4.35 -8.56 9.69
C MET A 105 -4.49 -10.07 9.48
N VAL A 106 -4.24 -10.52 8.27
CA VAL A 106 -4.22 -11.95 7.90
C VAL A 106 -2.84 -12.32 7.39
N VAL A 107 -2.32 -13.45 7.84
CA VAL A 107 -1.08 -14.04 7.35
C VAL A 107 -1.39 -15.42 6.78
N PHE A 108 -0.80 -15.79 5.66
CA PHE A 108 -1.07 -17.04 4.96
C PHE A 108 0.06 -18.04 5.17
N ASN A 109 -0.28 -19.35 5.19
CA ASN A 109 0.73 -20.40 5.13
C ASN A 109 1.49 -20.33 3.79
N ILE A 110 2.74 -20.82 3.75
CA ILE A 110 3.63 -20.62 2.59
C ILE A 110 3.04 -21.23 1.32
N ASP A 111 2.43 -22.40 1.42
CA ASP A 111 1.93 -23.14 0.27
C ASP A 111 0.76 -22.41 -0.39
N HIS A 112 0.92 -22.08 -1.67
CA HIS A 112 -0.04 -21.29 -2.47
C HIS A 112 -0.44 -19.95 -1.83
N CYS A 113 0.50 -19.30 -1.12
CA CYS A 113 0.19 -18.09 -0.37
C CYS A 113 -0.29 -16.93 -1.25
N PHE A 114 0.13 -16.84 -2.48
CA PHE A 114 -0.32 -15.79 -3.40
C PHE A 114 -1.78 -16.00 -3.83
N SER A 115 -2.12 -17.23 -4.27
CA SER A 115 -3.51 -17.58 -4.61
C SER A 115 -4.43 -17.46 -3.41
N ASN A 116 -4.00 -17.96 -2.25
CA ASN A 116 -4.77 -17.88 -1.02
C ASN A 116 -5.02 -16.43 -0.61
N ALA A 117 -4.01 -15.56 -0.66
CA ALA A 117 -4.14 -14.16 -0.30
C ALA A 117 -5.06 -13.39 -1.26
N VAL A 118 -4.97 -13.64 -2.56
CA VAL A 118 -5.80 -12.95 -3.56
C VAL A 118 -7.23 -13.49 -3.56
N ASN A 119 -7.41 -14.80 -3.45
CA ASN A 119 -8.74 -15.44 -3.44
C ASN A 119 -9.48 -15.28 -2.12
N GLY A 120 -8.75 -15.12 -1.00
CA GLY A 120 -9.32 -14.82 0.32
C GLY A 120 -9.89 -13.41 0.47
N ILE A 121 -10.09 -12.71 -0.63
CA ILE A 121 -10.63 -11.36 -0.66
C ILE A 121 -12.14 -11.41 -0.78
N LEU A 122 -12.84 -10.83 0.20
CA LEU A 122 -14.28 -10.58 0.13
C LEU A 122 -14.57 -9.16 -0.28
N ASN A 123 -15.24 -9.00 -1.41
CA ASN A 123 -15.88 -7.76 -1.76
C ASN A 123 -17.39 -7.85 -1.43
N ARG A 124 -17.79 -7.34 -0.27
CA ARG A 124 -19.20 -7.31 0.13
C ARG A 124 -19.94 -6.23 -0.63
N LYS A 125 -21.03 -6.61 -1.30
CA LYS A 125 -22.04 -5.70 -1.84
C LYS A 125 -23.01 -5.20 -0.76
N LYS A 126 -22.57 -4.44 0.23
CA LYS A 126 -23.45 -3.47 0.86
C LYS A 126 -23.05 -2.09 0.37
N PRO A 127 -23.97 -1.32 -0.25
CA PRO A 127 -23.60 -0.06 -0.92
C PRO A 127 -22.94 0.96 0.00
N ASP A 128 -23.16 0.88 1.31
CA ASP A 128 -22.69 1.88 2.28
C ASP A 128 -21.43 1.46 3.06
N VAL A 129 -21.01 0.20 2.93
CA VAL A 129 -19.86 -0.35 3.66
C VAL A 129 -18.75 -0.72 2.68
N ARG A 130 -17.77 0.14 2.57
CA ARG A 130 -16.60 -0.06 1.72
C ARG A 130 -15.41 -0.49 2.56
N CYS A 131 -14.57 -1.37 2.05
CA CYS A 131 -13.28 -1.71 2.66
C CYS A 131 -12.14 -1.43 1.69
N GLY A 132 -10.94 -1.20 2.25
CA GLY A 132 -9.69 -1.19 1.52
C GLY A 132 -8.88 -2.41 1.90
N ILE A 133 -8.22 -3.04 0.92
CA ILE A 133 -7.39 -4.22 1.12
C ILE A 133 -6.02 -3.98 0.52
N GLY A 134 -4.98 -4.28 1.30
CA GLY A 134 -3.59 -4.22 0.87
C GLY A 134 -2.90 -5.55 1.08
N ILE A 135 -2.14 -6.02 0.08
CA ILE A 135 -1.43 -7.30 0.11
C ILE A 135 0.03 -7.08 -0.27
N ASP A 136 0.94 -7.62 0.54
CA ASP A 136 2.37 -7.68 0.22
C ASP A 136 2.94 -9.05 0.55
N TYR A 137 4.13 -9.35 0.01
CA TYR A 137 4.84 -10.61 0.17
C TYR A 137 6.28 -10.37 0.59
N GLY A 138 6.78 -11.21 1.48
CA GLY A 138 8.18 -11.21 1.88
C GLY A 138 8.43 -11.88 3.21
N GLU A 139 9.66 -11.73 3.70
CA GLU A 139 10.09 -12.32 4.96
C GLU A 139 9.66 -11.43 6.15
N MET A 140 9.12 -12.08 7.17
CA MET A 140 8.80 -11.49 8.46
C MET A 140 9.41 -12.30 9.59
N SER A 141 9.89 -11.60 10.62
CA SER A 141 10.27 -12.18 11.89
C SER A 141 9.10 -12.07 12.88
N VAL A 142 8.88 -13.13 13.63
CA VAL A 142 7.81 -13.22 14.63
C VAL A 142 8.40 -13.51 15.97
N ILE A 143 8.05 -12.71 16.95
CA ILE A 143 8.49 -12.86 18.34
C ILE A 143 7.29 -12.75 19.30
N LYS A 144 7.37 -13.39 20.46
CA LYS A 144 6.50 -13.08 21.59
C LYS A 144 6.98 -11.81 22.27
N SER A 145 6.06 -10.90 22.57
CA SER A 145 6.35 -9.67 23.30
C SER A 145 5.28 -9.41 24.34
N GLY A 146 5.67 -8.72 25.41
CA GLY A 146 4.77 -8.35 26.51
C GLY A 146 5.44 -8.50 27.87
N ILE A 147 4.65 -8.47 28.93
CA ILE A 147 5.12 -8.60 30.31
C ILE A 147 4.75 -9.97 30.85
N PHE A 148 5.74 -10.69 31.40
CA PHE A 148 5.52 -11.94 32.10
C PHE A 148 5.55 -11.68 33.63
N LYS A 149 4.42 -11.92 34.30
CA LYS A 149 4.35 -11.96 35.77
C LYS A 149 4.26 -13.41 36.19
N LYS A 150 5.19 -13.85 37.05
CA LYS A 150 5.28 -15.25 37.53
C LYS A 150 4.04 -15.78 38.23
N SER A 151 3.14 -14.93 38.70
CA SER A 151 1.98 -15.31 39.52
C SER A 151 0.60 -15.10 38.90
N GLU A 152 0.50 -14.34 37.78
CA GLU A 152 -0.78 -14.10 37.12
C GLU A 152 -0.58 -14.04 35.61
N GLU A 153 -1.09 -15.04 34.91
CA GLU A 153 -1.14 -15.02 33.44
C GLU A 153 -2.22 -14.06 32.94
N SER A 154 -1.93 -12.78 32.93
CA SER A 154 -2.77 -11.83 32.21
C SER A 154 -2.46 -11.91 30.72
N SER A 155 -3.35 -12.46 29.93
CA SER A 155 -3.29 -12.48 28.48
C SER A 155 -3.28 -11.06 27.86
N THR A 156 -3.67 -10.06 28.65
CA THR A 156 -3.86 -8.67 28.22
C THR A 156 -2.57 -7.97 27.79
N TYR A 157 -1.42 -8.40 28.29
CA TYR A 157 -0.14 -7.76 28.02
C TYR A 157 0.82 -8.61 27.19
N LYS A 158 0.31 -9.61 26.50
CA LYS A 158 1.09 -10.56 25.71
C LYS A 158 0.58 -10.64 24.30
N GLY A 159 1.47 -10.71 23.31
CA GLY A 159 1.10 -10.83 21.91
C GLY A 159 2.25 -11.29 21.01
N LEU A 160 1.92 -11.58 19.78
CA LEU A 160 2.90 -11.78 18.71
C LEU A 160 3.17 -10.44 18.03
N VAL A 161 4.47 -10.12 17.90
CA VAL A 161 4.94 -8.96 17.13
C VAL A 161 5.49 -9.45 15.79
N TRP A 162 4.96 -8.89 14.72
CA TRP A 162 5.30 -9.20 13.34
C TRP A 162 6.22 -8.12 12.79
N ILE A 163 7.49 -8.45 12.61
CA ILE A 163 8.54 -7.51 12.23
C ILE A 163 8.93 -7.80 10.79
N GLY A 164 8.72 -6.84 9.90
CA GLY A 164 9.13 -6.98 8.52
C GLY A 164 8.45 -5.99 7.59
N ARG A 165 9.06 -5.82 6.44
CA ARG A 165 8.53 -4.95 5.38
C ARG A 165 7.13 -5.34 4.93
N PRO A 166 6.78 -6.65 4.71
CA PRO A 166 5.47 -7.02 4.17
C PRO A 166 4.30 -6.51 5.00
N ALA A 167 4.34 -6.64 6.31
CA ALA A 167 3.28 -6.13 7.18
C ALA A 167 3.10 -4.61 7.05
N ASN A 168 4.21 -3.87 6.95
CA ASN A 168 4.18 -2.41 6.82
C ASN A 168 3.65 -1.98 5.45
N ILE A 169 4.09 -2.62 4.36
CA ILE A 169 3.64 -2.26 3.01
C ILE A 169 2.18 -2.64 2.81
N ALA A 170 1.75 -3.84 3.19
CA ALA A 170 0.34 -4.25 3.13
C ALA A 170 -0.57 -3.28 3.91
N SER A 171 -0.16 -2.86 5.12
CA SER A 171 -0.90 -1.87 5.90
C SER A 171 -1.02 -0.52 5.17
N ARG A 172 0.07 -0.01 4.57
CA ARG A 172 0.07 1.25 3.81
C ARG A 172 -0.76 1.16 2.52
N LEU A 173 -0.70 0.03 1.83
CA LEU A 173 -1.58 -0.24 0.67
C LEU A 173 -3.04 -0.19 1.11
N THR A 174 -3.36 -0.81 2.24
CA THR A 174 -4.70 -0.75 2.83
C THR A 174 -5.12 0.68 3.10
N ASP A 175 -4.24 1.54 3.60
CA ASP A 175 -4.58 2.95 3.89
C ASP A 175 -5.01 3.73 2.66
N ILE A 176 -4.52 3.43 1.47
CA ILE A 176 -4.84 4.13 0.22
C ILE A 176 -5.86 3.39 -0.65
N ALA A 177 -6.06 2.08 -0.45
CA ALA A 177 -7.04 1.28 -1.18
C ALA A 177 -8.45 1.83 -0.97
N ASN A 178 -9.26 1.89 -2.04
CA ASN A 178 -10.65 2.36 -2.02
C ASN A 178 -10.83 3.80 -1.48
N LYS A 179 -9.78 4.62 -1.46
CA LYS A 179 -9.88 6.04 -1.13
C LYS A 179 -10.13 6.88 -2.37
N GLU A 180 -10.89 7.92 -2.17
CA GLU A 180 -11.02 9.01 -3.13
C GLU A 180 -9.81 9.94 -2.97
N ILE A 181 -9.13 10.21 -4.07
CA ILE A 181 -8.04 11.18 -4.15
C ILE A 181 -8.44 12.27 -5.13
N LYS A 182 -8.07 13.51 -4.82
CA LYS A 182 -8.20 14.61 -5.73
C LYS A 182 -6.91 14.74 -6.52
N GLU A 183 -7.00 14.59 -7.82
CA GLU A 183 -5.89 14.86 -8.73
C GLU A 183 -6.05 16.26 -9.32
N VAL A 184 -5.06 17.10 -9.05
CA VAL A 184 -5.00 18.45 -9.62
C VAL A 184 -4.29 18.39 -10.95
N TYR A 185 -4.91 18.96 -11.97
CA TYR A 185 -4.31 19.11 -13.28
C TYR A 185 -4.59 20.52 -13.82
N TYR A 186 -3.94 20.85 -14.92
CA TYR A 186 -4.08 22.14 -15.58
C TYR A 186 -4.44 21.91 -17.04
N ASP A 187 -5.56 22.45 -17.50
CA ASP A 187 -5.87 22.58 -18.91
C ASP A 187 -5.14 23.81 -19.43
N VAL A 188 -4.14 23.60 -20.28
CA VAL A 188 -3.22 24.63 -20.74
C VAL A 188 -3.44 24.87 -22.23
N THR A 189 -3.71 26.11 -22.60
CA THR A 189 -3.64 26.58 -23.98
C THR A 189 -2.24 27.08 -24.25
N LYS A 190 -1.53 26.47 -25.19
CA LYS A 190 -0.15 26.86 -25.55
C LYS A 190 0.06 26.96 -27.04
N LYS A 191 1.12 27.66 -27.45
CA LYS A 191 1.59 27.65 -28.84
C LYS A 191 2.36 26.35 -29.11
N VAL A 192 2.21 25.84 -30.33
CA VAL A 192 2.93 24.64 -30.79
C VAL A 192 4.39 24.99 -30.97
N GLU A 193 5.29 24.15 -30.48
CA GLU A 193 6.73 24.29 -30.68
C GLU A 193 7.07 24.16 -32.18
N ASN A 194 7.94 25.06 -32.67
CA ASN A 194 8.39 25.01 -34.05
C ASN A 194 9.57 24.04 -34.21
N PRO A 195 9.38 22.87 -34.84
CA PRO A 195 10.49 21.92 -35.03
C PRO A 195 11.68 22.49 -35.78
N LYS A 196 11.48 23.50 -36.63
CA LYS A 196 12.53 24.14 -37.41
C LYS A 196 13.41 25.06 -36.56
N ALA A 197 12.93 25.51 -35.38
CA ALA A 197 13.71 26.31 -34.44
C ALA A 197 14.77 25.47 -33.69
N PHE A 198 14.54 24.16 -33.65
CA PHE A 198 15.46 23.19 -33.04
C PHE A 198 16.20 22.50 -34.18
N GLY A 199 17.51 22.73 -34.30
CA GLY A 199 18.37 22.13 -35.35
C GLY A 199 18.24 20.59 -35.34
N GLN A 200 18.66 19.96 -36.47
CA GLN A 200 18.70 18.49 -36.57
C GLN A 200 19.51 17.88 -35.46
N PRO A 201 19.11 16.73 -34.89
CA PRO A 201 19.92 16.00 -33.93
C PRO A 201 21.26 15.66 -34.57
N ILE A 202 22.35 15.98 -33.88
CA ILE A 202 23.69 15.57 -34.33
C ILE A 202 23.75 14.05 -34.20
N HIS A 203 23.63 13.35 -35.33
CA HIS A 203 23.75 11.90 -35.36
C HIS A 203 25.19 11.48 -34.94
N GLY A 204 25.26 10.74 -33.85
CA GLY A 204 26.46 10.01 -33.41
C GLY A 204 27.10 10.60 -32.16
N LEU A 205 26.81 9.99 -31.06
CA LEU A 205 27.41 10.06 -29.72
C LEU A 205 26.41 10.43 -28.60
N PHE A 206 25.56 9.47 -28.24
CA PHE A 206 24.96 9.54 -26.92
C PHE A 206 24.91 8.13 -26.29
N PRO A 207 25.58 7.96 -25.13
CA PRO A 207 25.28 6.85 -24.25
C PRO A 207 23.88 7.07 -23.64
N PHE A 208 23.11 5.98 -23.51
CA PHE A 208 21.82 5.95 -22.88
C PHE A 208 21.82 6.69 -21.52
N GLY A 209 20.91 7.67 -21.33
CA GLY A 209 20.55 8.16 -20.00
C GLY A 209 20.73 9.65 -19.70
N GLN A 210 21.05 10.53 -20.65
CA GLN A 210 21.09 11.98 -20.38
C GLN A 210 19.98 12.74 -21.09
N SER A 211 19.44 13.76 -20.37
CA SER A 211 18.29 14.55 -20.79
C SER A 211 18.45 15.16 -22.17
N PHE A 212 17.41 15.03 -22.97
CA PHE A 212 17.31 15.41 -24.38
C PHE A 212 17.49 16.91 -24.68
N LEU A 213 17.60 17.76 -23.69
CA LEU A 213 17.53 19.22 -23.83
C LEU A 213 18.88 19.95 -23.97
N GLY A 214 20.01 19.26 -23.96
CA GLY A 214 21.33 19.92 -23.85
C GLY A 214 22.05 20.26 -25.14
N ASN A 215 21.70 19.70 -26.30
CA ASN A 215 22.60 19.74 -27.50
C ASN A 215 21.93 20.08 -28.84
N PHE A 216 20.78 20.78 -28.82
CA PHE A 216 20.21 21.31 -30.06
C PHE A 216 20.75 22.73 -30.33
N LYS A 217 21.41 22.91 -31.45
CA LYS A 217 21.81 24.26 -31.91
C LYS A 217 20.55 25.00 -32.38
N ARG A 218 20.15 26.04 -31.64
CA ARG A 218 18.99 26.86 -31.97
C ARG A 218 19.19 27.52 -33.34
N ASN A 219 18.22 27.39 -34.22
CA ASN A 219 18.15 28.19 -35.44
C ASN A 219 17.53 29.56 -35.08
N SER A 220 18.40 30.58 -34.99
CA SER A 220 17.98 31.93 -34.62
C SER A 220 17.03 32.61 -35.63
N ASN A 221 16.95 32.08 -36.86
CA ASN A 221 16.12 32.64 -37.92
C ASN A 221 14.68 32.10 -37.87
N GLU A 222 14.38 31.12 -37.02
CA GLU A 222 13.06 30.53 -36.88
C GLU A 222 12.45 30.92 -35.53
N PRO A 223 11.14 31.26 -35.48
CA PRO A 223 10.47 31.50 -34.21
C PRO A 223 10.39 30.19 -33.40
N LEU A 224 10.54 30.28 -32.07
CA LEU A 224 10.43 29.12 -31.16
C LEU A 224 9.09 28.41 -31.23
N TYR A 225 8.05 29.19 -31.46
CA TYR A 225 6.68 28.70 -31.48
C TYR A 225 5.99 29.12 -32.78
N LEU A 226 5.20 28.22 -33.32
CA LEU A 226 4.26 28.50 -34.42
C LEU A 226 3.08 29.31 -33.91
N ASP A 227 2.43 30.04 -34.80
CA ASP A 227 1.20 30.78 -34.43
C ASP A 227 -0.07 29.86 -34.44
N ILE A 228 0.13 28.62 -34.01
CA ILE A 228 -0.88 27.59 -33.86
C ILE A 228 -1.05 27.33 -32.38
N LYS A 229 -2.31 27.32 -31.91
CA LYS A 229 -2.66 27.03 -30.52
C LYS A 229 -3.11 25.60 -30.36
N GLU A 230 -2.73 24.98 -29.28
CA GLU A 230 -3.23 23.67 -28.88
C GLU A 230 -3.65 23.66 -27.38
N ASN A 231 -4.63 22.81 -27.05
CA ASN A 231 -5.05 22.60 -25.68
C ASN A 231 -4.49 21.26 -25.20
N VAL A 232 -3.79 21.29 -24.10
CA VAL A 232 -3.15 20.11 -23.52
C VAL A 232 -3.43 20.05 -22.02
N ARG A 233 -3.57 18.83 -21.49
CA ARG A 233 -3.65 18.61 -20.05
C ARG A 233 -2.25 18.38 -19.48
N TRP A 234 -1.90 19.17 -18.49
CA TRP A 234 -0.65 19.04 -17.76
C TRP A 234 -0.90 18.56 -16.32
N THR A 235 -0.03 17.67 -15.84
CA THR A 235 0.02 17.35 -14.41
C THR A 235 0.56 18.53 -13.62
N SER A 236 0.35 18.55 -12.30
CA SER A 236 0.88 19.59 -11.42
C SER A 236 2.40 19.70 -11.50
N GLU A 237 3.11 18.57 -11.64
CA GLU A 237 4.57 18.56 -11.77
C GLU A 237 5.01 19.21 -13.09
N LYS A 238 4.33 18.84 -14.21
CA LYS A 238 4.64 19.43 -15.51
C LYS A 238 4.31 20.92 -15.54
N PHE A 239 3.21 21.32 -14.91
CA PHE A 239 2.85 22.74 -14.81
C PHE A 239 3.92 23.49 -14.00
N ALA A 240 4.27 22.99 -12.81
CA ALA A 240 5.27 23.61 -11.95
C ALA A 240 6.65 23.74 -12.64
N ALA A 241 7.05 22.72 -13.42
CA ALA A 241 8.31 22.77 -14.17
C ALA A 241 8.36 23.86 -15.26
N ASN A 242 7.20 24.40 -15.66
CA ASN A 242 7.11 25.48 -16.67
C ASN A 242 6.71 26.84 -16.07
N VAL A 243 6.65 26.94 -14.74
CA VAL A 243 6.38 28.19 -14.01
C VAL A 243 7.68 28.69 -13.38
N HIS A 244 8.05 29.92 -13.66
CA HIS A 244 9.29 30.51 -13.15
C HIS A 244 8.98 31.88 -12.54
N GLN A 245 9.68 32.21 -11.45
CA GLN A 245 9.59 33.52 -10.79
C GLN A 245 10.88 34.30 -11.03
N LEU A 246 10.73 35.54 -11.47
CA LEU A 246 11.85 36.48 -11.59
C LEU A 246 12.20 37.09 -10.22
N SER A 247 13.37 37.70 -10.12
CA SER A 247 13.84 38.36 -8.90
C SER A 247 12.97 39.57 -8.46
N ASP A 248 12.20 40.12 -9.40
CA ASP A 248 11.23 41.19 -9.13
C ASP A 248 9.83 40.68 -8.71
N GLY A 249 9.69 39.36 -8.53
CA GLY A 249 8.46 38.71 -8.13
C GLY A 249 7.50 38.40 -9.28
N LYS A 250 7.80 38.82 -10.52
CA LYS A 250 6.95 38.46 -11.66
C LYS A 250 7.06 36.99 -12.03
N ILE A 251 5.93 36.42 -12.46
CA ILE A 251 5.83 35.05 -12.91
C ILE A 251 5.84 35.02 -14.43
N TYR A 252 6.65 34.13 -15.00
CA TYR A 252 6.60 33.83 -16.42
C TYR A 252 6.50 32.33 -16.66
N PHE A 253 6.00 31.99 -17.84
CA PHE A 253 5.80 30.60 -18.26
C PHE A 253 6.70 30.23 -19.42
N THR A 254 7.25 29.05 -19.37
CA THR A 254 7.94 28.39 -20.51
C THR A 254 6.98 27.46 -21.24
N GLY A 255 7.43 26.80 -22.32
CA GLY A 255 6.61 25.84 -23.08
C GLY A 255 5.49 26.48 -23.89
N GLY A 256 5.58 27.79 -24.22
CA GLY A 256 4.60 28.46 -25.09
C GLY A 256 3.22 28.72 -24.47
N VAL A 257 3.10 28.66 -23.16
CA VAL A 257 1.83 28.82 -22.42
C VAL A 257 1.21 30.19 -22.72
N ILE A 258 -0.07 30.21 -23.11
CA ILE A 258 -0.88 31.40 -23.34
C ILE A 258 -1.84 31.61 -22.16
N SER A 259 -2.55 30.56 -21.77
CA SER A 259 -3.50 30.57 -20.66
C SER A 259 -3.59 29.19 -20.06
N PHE A 260 -4.10 29.13 -18.84
CA PHE A 260 -4.34 27.86 -18.15
C PHE A 260 -5.53 27.97 -17.20
N GLU A 261 -6.14 26.81 -16.93
CA GLU A 261 -7.19 26.66 -15.93
C GLU A 261 -6.83 25.49 -15.02
N LYS A 262 -6.82 25.73 -13.70
CA LYS A 262 -6.65 24.66 -12.71
C LYS A 262 -7.95 23.89 -12.56
N LYS A 263 -7.86 22.55 -12.66
CA LYS A 263 -8.98 21.63 -12.47
C LYS A 263 -8.63 20.53 -11.48
N GLU A 264 -9.66 19.93 -10.90
CA GLU A 264 -9.55 18.82 -9.97
C GLU A 264 -10.48 17.70 -10.43
N ASP A 265 -9.92 16.50 -10.60
CA ASP A 265 -10.69 15.27 -10.78
C ASP A 265 -10.66 14.46 -9.48
N THR A 266 -11.79 13.83 -9.15
CA THR A 266 -11.84 12.87 -8.05
C THR A 266 -11.67 11.48 -8.63
N ILE A 267 -10.55 10.84 -8.30
CA ILE A 267 -10.25 9.47 -8.72
C ILE A 267 -10.39 8.55 -7.51
N GLN A 268 -11.07 7.44 -7.68
CA GLN A 268 -11.14 6.40 -6.65
C GLN A 268 -10.09 5.33 -6.92
N ASN A 269 -9.21 5.12 -5.94
CA ASN A 269 -8.26 4.03 -5.99
C ASN A 269 -8.97 2.67 -5.99
N ALA A 270 -8.35 1.67 -6.59
CA ALA A 270 -8.86 0.31 -6.55
C ALA A 270 -9.06 -0.15 -5.08
N PRO A 271 -10.14 -0.89 -4.78
CA PRO A 271 -10.42 -1.36 -3.42
C PRO A 271 -9.42 -2.40 -2.92
N ILE A 272 -8.75 -3.09 -3.83
CA ILE A 272 -7.71 -4.07 -3.54
C ILE A 272 -6.44 -3.58 -4.20
N LEU A 273 -5.37 -3.48 -3.43
CA LEU A 273 -4.05 -3.12 -3.90
C LEU A 273 -3.04 -4.20 -3.49
N MET A 274 -2.15 -4.55 -4.39
CA MET A 274 -1.10 -5.52 -4.14
C MET A 274 0.22 -5.09 -4.77
N THR A 275 1.31 -5.53 -4.18
CA THR A 275 2.65 -5.32 -4.74
C THR A 275 2.85 -6.17 -5.99
N LYS A 276 3.85 -5.81 -6.78
CA LYS A 276 4.23 -6.53 -8.00
C LYS A 276 4.61 -7.99 -7.69
N GLU A 277 5.26 -8.21 -6.56
CA GLU A 277 5.64 -9.55 -6.11
C GLU A 277 4.41 -10.44 -5.90
N VAL A 278 3.36 -9.92 -5.26
CA VAL A 278 2.09 -10.63 -5.06
C VAL A 278 1.40 -10.89 -6.40
N PHE A 279 1.34 -9.88 -7.28
CA PHE A 279 0.73 -10.03 -8.61
C PHE A 279 1.43 -11.10 -9.45
N ASN A 280 2.76 -11.07 -9.49
CA ASN A 280 3.54 -12.06 -10.24
C ASN A 280 3.38 -13.46 -9.65
N GLY A 281 3.50 -13.61 -8.32
CA GLY A 281 3.31 -14.89 -7.66
C GLY A 281 1.92 -15.47 -7.88
N TYR A 282 0.87 -14.63 -7.84
CA TYR A 282 -0.49 -15.04 -8.15
C TYR A 282 -0.64 -15.54 -9.60
N LYS A 283 -0.01 -14.83 -10.54
CA LYS A 283 0.03 -15.24 -11.94
C LYS A 283 0.75 -16.59 -12.12
N ASP A 284 1.89 -16.78 -11.46
CA ASP A 284 2.70 -17.99 -11.56
C ASP A 284 1.99 -19.21 -10.94
N GLU A 285 1.25 -19.03 -9.84
CA GLU A 285 0.43 -20.08 -9.24
C GLU A 285 -0.85 -20.41 -10.05
N ASN A 286 -1.32 -19.48 -10.90
CA ASN A 286 -2.57 -19.61 -11.66
C ASN A 286 -2.41 -19.29 -13.15
N PRO A 287 -1.51 -19.97 -13.87
CA PRO A 287 -1.21 -19.64 -15.27
C PRO A 287 -2.42 -19.81 -16.20
N SER A 288 -3.34 -20.71 -15.87
CA SER A 288 -4.56 -20.95 -16.66
C SER A 288 -5.60 -19.82 -16.58
N LEU A 289 -5.56 -19.01 -15.52
CA LEU A 289 -6.46 -17.85 -15.37
C LEU A 289 -5.99 -16.64 -16.17
N PHE A 290 -4.71 -16.60 -16.56
CA PHE A 290 -4.15 -15.59 -17.45
C PHE A 290 -4.13 -16.16 -18.89
N PRO A 291 -4.59 -15.41 -19.92
CA PRO A 291 -4.74 -13.95 -19.97
C PRO A 291 -6.14 -13.40 -19.60
N HIS A 292 -7.09 -14.21 -19.16
CA HIS A 292 -8.47 -13.77 -18.98
C HIS A 292 -8.67 -12.87 -17.74
N GLU A 293 -7.96 -13.14 -16.66
CA GLU A 293 -8.11 -12.40 -15.39
C GLU A 293 -7.17 -11.21 -15.23
N TYR A 294 -6.05 -11.12 -15.96
CA TYR A 294 -5.11 -10.01 -15.80
C TYR A 294 -5.74 -8.62 -16.04
N LYS A 295 -6.80 -8.55 -16.86
CA LYS A 295 -7.57 -7.31 -17.09
C LYS A 295 -8.31 -6.80 -15.85
N TYR A 296 -8.47 -7.62 -14.82
CA TYR A 296 -9.05 -7.20 -13.54
C TYR A 296 -8.00 -6.60 -12.58
N TRP A 297 -6.74 -6.88 -12.83
CA TRP A 297 -5.60 -6.42 -12.04
C TRP A 297 -4.74 -5.51 -12.90
N VAL A 298 -4.93 -4.21 -12.76
CA VAL A 298 -4.23 -3.20 -13.57
C VAL A 298 -3.24 -2.41 -12.71
N GLU A 299 -2.17 -1.95 -13.35
CA GLU A 299 -1.18 -1.09 -12.69
C GLU A 299 -1.85 0.20 -12.21
N GLN A 300 -1.61 0.54 -10.95
CA GLN A 300 -2.18 1.71 -10.27
C GLN A 300 -1.13 2.82 -10.16
N LYS A 301 -1.52 4.05 -10.47
CA LYS A 301 -0.67 5.23 -10.30
C LYS A 301 -0.69 5.73 -8.85
N VAL A 302 -0.38 4.86 -7.91
CA VAL A 302 -0.31 5.19 -6.48
C VAL A 302 1.12 5.06 -5.98
N LYS A 303 1.49 5.93 -5.04
CA LYS A 303 2.81 5.88 -4.38
C LYS A 303 2.64 5.41 -2.94
N VAL A 304 3.45 4.46 -2.54
CA VAL A 304 3.53 3.96 -1.16
C VAL A 304 4.93 4.23 -0.63
N ARG A 305 5.00 4.81 0.55
CA ARG A 305 6.30 5.05 1.21
C ARG A 305 7.05 3.73 1.39
N ASP A 306 8.36 3.75 1.11
CA ASP A 306 9.28 2.61 1.20
C ASP A 306 8.96 1.44 0.22
N TYR A 307 8.18 1.74 -0.86
CA TYR A 307 7.95 0.83 -1.97
C TYR A 307 8.03 1.57 -3.30
N ASN A 308 8.99 1.21 -4.14
CA ASN A 308 9.31 1.94 -5.38
C ASN A 308 8.97 1.17 -6.68
N ASP A 309 8.44 -0.04 -6.57
CA ASP A 309 8.03 -0.83 -7.73
C ASP A 309 6.53 -0.65 -8.03
N LYS A 310 6.03 -1.33 -9.05
CA LYS A 310 4.65 -1.26 -9.52
C LYS A 310 3.67 -1.82 -8.49
N ILE A 311 2.55 -1.14 -8.35
CA ILE A 311 1.41 -1.57 -7.56
C ILE A 311 0.30 -1.96 -8.52
N PHE A 312 -0.30 -3.10 -8.29
CA PHE A 312 -1.44 -3.59 -9.04
C PHE A 312 -2.70 -3.49 -8.19
N GLY A 313 -3.82 -3.21 -8.83
CA GLY A 313 -5.08 -3.11 -8.13
C GLY A 313 -6.24 -3.55 -8.98
N GLY A 314 -7.30 -3.96 -8.31
CA GLY A 314 -8.49 -4.45 -8.97
C GLY A 314 -9.74 -4.33 -8.11
N LYS A 315 -10.87 -4.56 -8.77
CA LYS A 315 -12.19 -4.68 -8.15
C LYS A 315 -12.73 -6.05 -8.48
N VAL A 316 -12.52 -7.01 -7.59
CA VAL A 316 -13.06 -8.37 -7.74
C VAL A 316 -14.34 -8.49 -6.93
N VAL A 317 -15.38 -9.05 -7.53
CA VAL A 317 -16.67 -9.30 -6.89
C VAL A 317 -16.98 -10.78 -7.01
N TRP A 318 -17.17 -11.45 -5.88
CA TRP A 318 -17.62 -12.83 -5.85
C TRP A 318 -19.11 -12.92 -6.18
N ASN A 319 -19.45 -13.34 -7.39
CA ASN A 319 -20.84 -13.49 -7.82
C ASN A 319 -21.61 -14.56 -7.06
N GLY A 320 -20.95 -15.51 -6.40
CA GLY A 320 -21.57 -16.56 -5.59
C GLY A 320 -22.38 -16.04 -4.42
N LEU A 321 -21.96 -14.94 -3.79
CA LEU A 321 -22.68 -14.33 -2.66
C LEU A 321 -24.00 -13.66 -3.06
N ASN A 322 -24.21 -13.35 -4.33
CA ASN A 322 -25.48 -12.80 -4.82
C ASN A 322 -26.61 -13.84 -4.84
N LYS A 323 -26.29 -15.15 -4.72
CA LYS A 323 -27.24 -16.27 -4.71
C LYS A 323 -27.67 -16.66 -3.29
N VAL A 324 -27.01 -16.13 -2.27
CA VAL A 324 -27.40 -16.39 -0.88
C VAL A 324 -28.58 -15.49 -0.53
N LYS A 325 -29.75 -16.08 -0.36
CA LYS A 325 -30.93 -15.39 0.18
C LYS A 325 -30.77 -15.34 1.71
N TYR A 326 -30.87 -14.17 2.29
CA TYR A 326 -30.90 -13.94 3.74
C TYR A 326 -32.30 -14.10 4.26
#